data_ba8d59c697c0d61a70bbdd0bcb6592ba
#
_entry.id   ba8d59c697c0d61a70bbdd0bcb6592ba
#
_cell.length_a   1.000
_cell.length_b   1.000
_cell.length_c   1.000
_cell.angle_alpha   90.00
_cell.angle_beta   90.00
_cell.angle_gamma   90.00
#
_symmetry.space_group_name_H-M   'P 1'
#
loop_
_entity.id
_entity.type
_entity.pdbx_description
1 polymer ?
#
loop_
_entity_poly.entity_id
_entity_poly.type
_entity_poly.pdbx_seq_one_letter_code
_entity_poly.pdbx_strand_id
1 'polypeptide(L)'
;MCNDGKSPLGGYWIKHHDVRTEGLSYGMMIAVQMNKPAEFNALWNWSKTYLYHDSPTDPSDGFFSWQAKTNGETMSEFVAPDGESYYVMTLCFAANRWGNSAGIYNYKAEADRLLTNMRHRAWITGQLFSSWHGTNHIATVTAGPLFDAKHKMVLFSPSTERGAFTDPSYHLPAFYELWARWGPPADSNFWMAAAAASRDFFPRAANPVTGLAPDYANFDGTVVSNRWNKGAVNFRFDAFRTAGNWSVDWSWWGKDIRERELSDRLQAFFESKGMDSYGCQFTLNGKQLDDRHAQGLVAVNADASLAATNPRSKKFVEALWNTPTPDGIERYYEGLLYMMALLHCSGEFRIWAPQ
;
A
#
# COMPACT_ATOMS: atom_id res chain seq x y z
N MET A 1 -10.76 -2.53 -9.05
CA MET A 1 -11.83 -1.53 -8.85
C MET A 1 -11.62 -0.38 -9.81
N CYS A 2 -12.68 0.11 -10.41
CA CYS A 2 -12.59 1.16 -11.42
C CYS A 2 -12.89 2.52 -10.80
N ASN A 3 -12.10 3.51 -11.18
CA ASN A 3 -12.39 4.90 -10.95
C ASN A 3 -13.30 5.41 -12.09
N ASP A 4 -14.57 5.73 -11.85
CA ASP A 4 -15.55 6.07 -12.89
C ASP A 4 -15.52 7.52 -13.39
N GLY A 5 -14.56 8.28 -12.93
CA GLY A 5 -14.33 9.62 -13.44
C GLY A 5 -15.38 10.67 -13.11
N LYS A 6 -16.32 10.40 -12.22
CA LYS A 6 -17.36 11.35 -11.83
C LYS A 6 -17.02 11.99 -10.49
N SER A 7 -16.38 13.14 -10.49
CA SER A 7 -16.26 13.97 -9.29
C SER A 7 -16.75 15.38 -9.53
N PRO A 8 -17.55 15.93 -8.64
CA PRO A 8 -17.89 17.34 -8.64
C PRO A 8 -16.71 18.25 -8.31
N LEU A 9 -15.61 17.71 -7.76
CA LEU A 9 -14.47 18.50 -7.27
C LEU A 9 -13.33 18.65 -8.27
N GLY A 10 -13.47 18.18 -9.53
CA GLY A 10 -12.49 18.38 -10.58
C GLY A 10 -11.11 17.78 -10.28
N GLY A 11 -11.02 16.77 -9.43
CA GLY A 11 -9.78 16.14 -9.02
C GLY A 11 -9.12 15.34 -10.15
N TYR A 12 -7.82 15.30 -10.09
CA TYR A 12 -6.89 14.69 -11.01
C TYR A 12 -7.19 13.22 -11.39
N TRP A 13 -7.78 12.49 -10.49
CA TRP A 13 -8.06 11.06 -10.54
C TRP A 13 -9.24 10.65 -11.43
N ILE A 14 -10.04 11.61 -11.83
CA ILE A 14 -11.39 11.44 -12.36
C ILE A 14 -11.40 11.18 -13.86
N LYS A 15 -10.35 11.60 -14.54
CA LYS A 15 -10.36 11.65 -16.00
C LYS A 15 -9.95 10.34 -16.67
N HIS A 16 -9.54 9.33 -15.92
CA HIS A 16 -8.83 8.21 -16.52
C HIS A 16 -9.65 6.92 -16.64
N HIS A 17 -10.73 6.72 -15.89
CA HIS A 17 -11.47 5.45 -15.86
C HIS A 17 -10.50 4.27 -15.79
N ASP A 18 -9.62 4.30 -14.80
CA ASP A 18 -8.48 3.41 -14.70
C ASP A 18 -8.66 2.31 -13.65
N VAL A 19 -7.85 1.29 -13.78
CA VAL A 19 -7.66 0.18 -12.85
C VAL A 19 -6.22 0.18 -12.42
N ARG A 20 -5.96 -0.02 -11.11
CA ARG A 20 -4.60 -0.03 -10.54
C ARG A 20 -4.36 -1.28 -9.74
N THR A 21 -3.08 -1.71 -9.69
CA THR A 21 -2.66 -2.84 -8.85
C THR A 21 -3.00 -2.63 -7.38
N GLU A 22 -2.88 -1.40 -6.87
CA GLU A 22 -3.33 -1.01 -5.53
C GLU A 22 -4.80 -1.42 -5.30
N GLY A 23 -5.70 -0.96 -6.17
CA GLY A 23 -7.14 -1.24 -6.01
C GLY A 23 -7.51 -2.70 -6.20
N LEU A 24 -6.84 -3.40 -7.11
CA LEU A 24 -7.06 -4.83 -7.34
C LEU A 24 -6.58 -5.66 -6.14
N SER A 25 -5.37 -5.41 -5.67
CA SER A 25 -4.78 -6.16 -4.56
C SER A 25 -5.50 -5.90 -3.22
N TYR A 26 -5.94 -4.67 -2.96
CA TYR A 26 -6.78 -4.36 -1.78
C TYR A 26 -8.16 -5.02 -1.91
N GLY A 27 -8.77 -5.01 -3.10
CA GLY A 27 -10.00 -5.74 -3.36
C GLY A 27 -9.87 -7.24 -3.12
N MET A 28 -8.74 -7.85 -3.50
CA MET A 28 -8.43 -9.24 -3.19
C MET A 28 -8.24 -9.45 -1.68
N MET A 29 -7.59 -8.52 -0.97
CA MET A 29 -7.46 -8.60 0.49
C MET A 29 -8.85 -8.57 1.16
N ILE A 30 -9.71 -7.64 0.80
CA ILE A 30 -11.08 -7.57 1.29
C ILE A 30 -11.82 -8.89 0.98
N ALA A 31 -11.71 -9.40 -0.25
CA ALA A 31 -12.38 -10.62 -0.67
C ALA A 31 -11.91 -11.84 0.14
N VAL A 32 -10.59 -11.99 0.38
CA VAL A 32 -10.10 -13.12 1.18
C VAL A 32 -10.50 -12.99 2.65
N GLN A 33 -10.51 -11.78 3.22
CA GLN A 33 -10.96 -11.59 4.60
C GLN A 33 -12.47 -11.85 4.76
N MET A 34 -13.27 -11.52 3.77
CA MET A 34 -14.72 -11.71 3.77
C MET A 34 -15.20 -13.07 3.25
N ASN A 35 -14.31 -14.01 2.96
CA ASN A 35 -14.63 -15.33 2.38
C ASN A 35 -15.36 -15.25 1.04
N LYS A 36 -14.84 -14.48 0.10
CA LYS A 36 -15.40 -14.23 -1.23
C LYS A 36 -14.46 -14.77 -2.35
N PRO A 37 -14.34 -16.11 -2.50
CA PRO A 37 -13.40 -16.70 -3.46
C PRO A 37 -13.72 -16.37 -4.92
N ALA A 38 -14.98 -16.17 -5.28
CA ALA A 38 -15.36 -15.86 -6.66
C ALA A 38 -14.87 -14.45 -7.05
N GLU A 39 -15.09 -13.47 -6.17
CA GLU A 39 -14.64 -12.09 -6.37
C GLU A 39 -13.11 -12.00 -6.35
N PHE A 40 -12.45 -12.73 -5.45
CA PHE A 40 -11.00 -12.85 -5.40
C PHE A 40 -10.44 -13.37 -6.73
N ASN A 41 -10.98 -14.49 -7.22
CA ASN A 41 -10.54 -15.11 -8.47
C ASN A 41 -10.78 -14.21 -9.69
N ALA A 42 -11.88 -13.47 -9.71
CA ALA A 42 -12.15 -12.52 -10.80
C ALA A 42 -11.10 -11.40 -10.83
N LEU A 43 -10.75 -10.81 -9.68
CA LEU A 43 -9.71 -9.78 -9.57
C LEU A 43 -8.32 -10.33 -9.93
N TRP A 44 -7.98 -11.52 -9.43
CA TRP A 44 -6.69 -12.16 -9.72
C TRP A 44 -6.55 -12.52 -11.19
N ASN A 45 -7.57 -13.14 -11.79
CA ASN A 45 -7.57 -13.48 -13.21
C ASN A 45 -7.43 -12.22 -14.08
N TRP A 46 -8.14 -11.15 -13.74
CA TRP A 46 -8.04 -9.88 -14.45
C TRP A 46 -6.62 -9.31 -14.37
N SER A 47 -6.02 -9.31 -13.18
CA SER A 47 -4.64 -8.85 -12.97
C SER A 47 -3.65 -9.65 -13.81
N LYS A 48 -3.75 -10.98 -13.78
CA LYS A 48 -2.88 -11.88 -14.56
C LYS A 48 -3.06 -11.73 -16.07
N THR A 49 -4.29 -11.44 -16.53
CA THR A 49 -4.60 -11.35 -17.96
C THR A 49 -4.11 -10.04 -18.57
N TYR A 50 -4.24 -8.93 -17.85
CA TYR A 50 -4.08 -7.59 -18.44
C TYR A 50 -2.89 -6.80 -17.92
N LEU A 51 -2.35 -7.14 -16.74
CA LEU A 51 -1.27 -6.36 -16.14
C LEU A 51 0.05 -7.11 -16.03
N TYR A 52 0.02 -8.45 -15.99
CA TYR A 52 1.22 -9.24 -15.71
C TYR A 52 2.18 -9.25 -16.90
N HIS A 53 3.46 -8.98 -16.63
CA HIS A 53 4.54 -9.10 -17.59
C HIS A 53 5.21 -10.47 -17.48
N ASP A 54 5.34 -11.17 -18.60
CA ASP A 54 5.94 -12.51 -18.71
C ASP A 54 6.88 -12.53 -19.93
N SER A 55 7.92 -11.70 -19.88
CA SER A 55 8.92 -11.62 -20.93
C SER A 55 10.30 -11.29 -20.35
N PRO A 56 11.29 -12.16 -20.50
CA PRO A 56 12.61 -12.00 -19.86
C PRO A 56 13.42 -10.79 -20.36
N THR A 57 12.92 -10.07 -21.35
CA THR A 57 13.53 -8.83 -21.86
C THR A 57 12.81 -7.56 -21.40
N ASP A 58 11.68 -7.72 -20.70
CA ASP A 58 10.87 -6.61 -20.21
C ASP A 58 11.37 -6.12 -18.84
N PRO A 59 11.63 -4.81 -18.66
CA PRO A 59 11.98 -4.27 -17.34
C PRO A 59 10.94 -4.51 -16.25
N SER A 60 9.71 -4.82 -16.57
CA SER A 60 8.65 -5.17 -15.63
C SER A 60 8.38 -6.67 -15.51
N ASP A 61 9.19 -7.53 -16.18
CA ASP A 61 9.04 -8.99 -16.17
C ASP A 61 8.83 -9.54 -14.77
N GLY A 62 7.85 -10.43 -14.63
CA GLY A 62 7.50 -11.08 -13.37
C GLY A 62 6.70 -10.23 -12.37
N PHE A 63 6.32 -9.00 -12.76
CA PHE A 63 5.48 -8.08 -12.00
C PHE A 63 4.31 -7.56 -12.83
N PHE A 64 3.57 -6.58 -12.31
CA PHE A 64 2.36 -6.05 -12.94
C PHE A 64 2.51 -4.57 -13.33
N SER A 65 1.99 -4.21 -14.51
CA SER A 65 1.70 -2.81 -14.85
C SER A 65 0.85 -2.19 -13.76
N TRP A 66 1.29 -1.08 -13.16
CA TRP A 66 0.53 -0.51 -12.05
C TRP A 66 -0.82 0.09 -12.45
N GLN A 67 -1.01 0.42 -13.75
CA GLN A 67 -2.20 1.12 -14.23
C GLN A 67 -2.62 0.70 -15.64
N ALA A 68 -3.91 0.42 -15.81
CA ALA A 68 -4.55 0.15 -17.10
C ALA A 68 -5.93 0.80 -17.18
N LYS A 69 -6.49 0.90 -18.39
CA LYS A 69 -7.89 1.24 -18.61
C LYS A 69 -8.79 0.06 -18.19
N THR A 70 -10.08 0.32 -18.03
CA THR A 70 -11.07 -0.70 -17.65
C THR A 70 -11.26 -1.80 -18.71
N ASN A 71 -10.84 -1.54 -19.94
CA ASN A 71 -10.84 -2.53 -21.04
C ASN A 71 -9.53 -3.37 -21.11
N GLY A 72 -8.59 -3.17 -20.15
CA GLY A 72 -7.31 -3.87 -20.11
C GLY A 72 -6.17 -3.20 -20.89
N GLU A 73 -6.44 -2.09 -21.61
CA GLU A 73 -5.38 -1.36 -22.31
C GLU A 73 -4.42 -0.72 -21.30
N THR A 74 -3.13 -1.00 -21.44
CA THR A 74 -2.09 -0.50 -20.54
C THR A 74 -2.00 1.03 -20.56
N MET A 75 -1.97 1.62 -19.40
CA MET A 75 -1.71 3.06 -19.19
C MET A 75 -0.29 3.31 -18.70
N SER A 76 0.26 2.41 -17.88
CA SER A 76 1.64 2.50 -17.44
C SER A 76 2.21 1.14 -17.07
N GLU A 77 3.31 0.77 -17.71
CA GLU A 77 4.02 -0.49 -17.49
C GLU A 77 4.95 -0.47 -16.27
N PHE A 78 5.12 0.68 -15.65
CA PHE A 78 5.90 0.77 -14.40
C PHE A 78 5.27 -0.09 -13.30
N VAL A 79 6.10 -0.56 -12.38
CA VAL A 79 5.69 -1.39 -11.25
C VAL A 79 5.51 -0.53 -10.00
N ALA A 80 4.43 -0.77 -9.24
CA ALA A 80 4.15 -0.15 -7.96
C ALA A 80 4.22 -1.20 -6.83
N PRO A 81 5.23 -1.14 -5.95
CA PRO A 81 5.49 -2.17 -4.94
C PRO A 81 4.39 -2.40 -3.90
N ASP A 82 3.52 -1.43 -3.65
CA ASP A 82 2.38 -1.59 -2.74
C ASP A 82 1.39 -2.63 -3.27
N GLY A 83 1.01 -2.53 -4.55
CA GLY A 83 0.14 -3.52 -5.18
C GLY A 83 0.74 -4.92 -5.17
N GLU A 84 2.03 -5.04 -5.52
CA GLU A 84 2.78 -6.29 -5.51
C GLU A 84 2.79 -6.93 -4.11
N SER A 85 3.05 -6.13 -3.08
CA SER A 85 3.10 -6.60 -1.70
C SER A 85 1.76 -7.15 -1.21
N TYR A 86 0.68 -6.47 -1.55
CA TYR A 86 -0.67 -6.95 -1.24
C TYR A 86 -1.06 -8.17 -2.06
N TYR A 87 -0.66 -8.29 -3.34
CA TYR A 87 -0.86 -9.52 -4.12
C TYR A 87 -0.23 -10.73 -3.42
N VAL A 88 1.02 -10.62 -2.99
CA VAL A 88 1.69 -11.71 -2.26
C VAL A 88 0.90 -12.11 -1.02
N MET A 89 0.53 -11.14 -0.18
CA MET A 89 -0.12 -11.47 1.09
C MET A 89 -1.51 -12.07 0.88
N THR A 90 -2.28 -11.54 -0.07
CA THR A 90 -3.61 -12.07 -0.39
C THR A 90 -3.55 -13.49 -0.94
N LEU A 91 -2.56 -13.79 -1.78
CA LEU A 91 -2.33 -15.14 -2.33
C LEU A 91 -1.93 -16.11 -1.22
N CYS A 92 -1.07 -15.71 -0.26
CA CYS A 92 -0.76 -16.52 0.91
C CYS A 92 -2.03 -16.84 1.73
N PHE A 93 -2.85 -15.83 2.00
CA PHE A 93 -4.11 -16.04 2.72
C PHE A 93 -5.10 -16.91 1.95
N ALA A 94 -5.21 -16.73 0.63
CA ALA A 94 -6.07 -17.56 -0.22
C ALA A 94 -5.63 -19.03 -0.22
N ALA A 95 -4.32 -19.29 -0.36
CA ALA A 95 -3.75 -20.63 -0.28
C ALA A 95 -4.07 -21.30 1.06
N ASN A 96 -3.93 -20.55 2.17
CA ASN A 96 -4.15 -21.10 3.51
C ASN A 96 -5.65 -21.25 3.83
N ARG A 97 -6.50 -20.40 3.30
CA ARG A 97 -7.94 -20.41 3.60
C ARG A 97 -8.74 -21.35 2.70
N TRP A 98 -8.42 -21.40 1.41
CA TRP A 98 -9.19 -22.13 0.40
C TRP A 98 -8.41 -23.28 -0.26
N GLY A 99 -7.09 -23.38 0.00
CA GLY A 99 -6.22 -24.33 -0.67
C GLY A 99 -5.75 -23.83 -2.04
N ASN A 100 -5.01 -24.69 -2.73
CA ASN A 100 -4.43 -24.43 -4.04
C ASN A 100 -5.15 -25.24 -5.13
N SER A 101 -5.21 -24.70 -6.34
CA SER A 101 -5.72 -25.37 -7.53
C SER A 101 -4.69 -25.31 -8.67
N ALA A 102 -5.06 -25.61 -9.90
CA ALA A 102 -4.17 -25.61 -11.04
C ALA A 102 -3.94 -24.19 -11.62
N GLY A 103 -2.83 -24.01 -12.34
CA GLY A 103 -2.49 -22.79 -13.06
C GLY A 103 -2.34 -21.60 -12.12
N ILE A 104 -2.88 -20.45 -12.51
CA ILE A 104 -2.82 -19.21 -11.73
C ILE A 104 -3.53 -19.30 -10.37
N TYR A 105 -4.33 -20.32 -10.14
CA TYR A 105 -5.02 -20.59 -8.88
C TYR A 105 -4.21 -21.49 -7.94
N ASN A 106 -2.99 -21.84 -8.29
CA ASN A 106 -2.00 -22.31 -7.32
C ASN A 106 -1.43 -21.10 -6.58
N TYR A 107 -2.24 -20.56 -5.66
CA TYR A 107 -1.96 -19.29 -4.98
C TYR A 107 -0.60 -19.30 -4.27
N LYS A 108 -0.23 -20.43 -3.65
CA LYS A 108 1.09 -20.56 -2.98
C LYS A 108 2.25 -20.43 -3.96
N ALA A 109 2.17 -21.10 -5.11
CA ALA A 109 3.21 -21.01 -6.14
C ALA A 109 3.30 -19.59 -6.73
N GLU A 110 2.16 -18.92 -6.93
CA GLU A 110 2.12 -17.53 -7.40
C GLU A 110 2.74 -16.57 -6.37
N ALA A 111 2.41 -16.72 -5.08
CA ALA A 111 3.01 -15.94 -4.00
C ALA A 111 4.53 -16.12 -3.90
N ASP A 112 4.99 -17.39 -3.96
CA ASP A 112 6.43 -17.70 -3.91
C ASP A 112 7.20 -17.13 -5.10
N ARG A 113 6.61 -17.17 -6.30
CA ARG A 113 7.20 -16.57 -7.49
C ARG A 113 7.35 -15.07 -7.34
N LEU A 114 6.31 -14.36 -6.87
CA LEU A 114 6.38 -12.93 -6.62
C LEU A 114 7.43 -12.59 -5.55
N LEU A 115 7.47 -13.32 -4.43
CA LEU A 115 8.48 -13.13 -3.39
C LEU A 115 9.90 -13.33 -3.92
N THR A 116 10.09 -14.36 -4.76
CA THR A 116 11.38 -14.62 -5.41
C THR A 116 11.79 -13.46 -6.32
N ASN A 117 10.85 -12.95 -7.13
CA ASN A 117 11.11 -11.80 -8.01
C ASN A 117 11.41 -10.52 -7.21
N MET A 118 10.66 -10.26 -6.14
CA MET A 118 10.92 -9.11 -5.26
C MET A 118 12.34 -9.08 -4.71
N ARG A 119 12.97 -10.24 -4.59
CA ARG A 119 14.29 -10.41 -3.98
C ARG A 119 15.42 -10.64 -4.98
N HIS A 120 15.19 -11.44 -6.00
CA HIS A 120 16.24 -12.06 -6.80
C HIS A 120 16.11 -11.84 -8.29
N ARG A 121 15.12 -11.08 -8.73
CA ARG A 121 14.96 -10.76 -10.14
C ARG A 121 16.23 -10.13 -10.71
N ALA A 122 16.63 -10.56 -11.90
CA ALA A 122 17.72 -9.95 -12.63
C ALA A 122 17.42 -8.48 -13.00
N TRP A 123 18.46 -7.67 -13.11
CA TRP A 123 18.35 -6.33 -13.66
C TRP A 123 18.18 -6.41 -15.17
N ILE A 124 17.10 -5.84 -15.67
CA ILE A 124 16.75 -5.84 -17.11
C ILE A 124 16.66 -4.38 -17.57
N THR A 125 17.35 -4.10 -18.68
CA THR A 125 17.25 -2.80 -19.35
C THR A 125 16.38 -2.92 -20.59
N GLY A 126 15.40 -2.06 -20.73
CA GLY A 126 14.47 -2.05 -21.85
C GLY A 126 13.61 -0.80 -21.86
N GLN A 127 12.57 -0.80 -22.68
CA GLN A 127 11.64 0.32 -22.79
C GLN A 127 10.36 0.02 -21.99
N LEU A 128 9.86 1.01 -21.25
CA LEU A 128 8.56 1.00 -20.62
C LEU A 128 7.69 2.13 -21.17
N PHE A 129 6.45 1.78 -21.42
CA PHE A 129 5.40 2.71 -21.83
C PHE A 129 4.72 3.34 -20.63
N SER A 130 4.34 4.61 -20.76
CA SER A 130 3.36 5.27 -19.87
C SER A 130 2.58 6.32 -20.64
N SER A 131 1.28 6.42 -20.35
CA SER A 131 0.40 7.47 -20.87
C SER A 131 -0.03 8.38 -19.72
N TRP A 132 0.29 9.65 -19.83
CA TRP A 132 0.03 10.61 -18.78
C TRP A 132 -0.63 11.86 -19.37
N HIS A 133 -1.80 12.24 -18.87
CA HIS A 133 -2.61 13.33 -19.41
C HIS A 133 -2.85 13.26 -20.94
N GLY A 134 -3.03 12.03 -21.47
CA GLY A 134 -3.22 11.83 -22.91
C GLY A 134 -1.93 11.91 -23.74
N THR A 135 -0.78 12.07 -23.10
CA THR A 135 0.53 12.05 -23.77
C THR A 135 1.22 10.72 -23.48
N ASN A 136 1.62 10.04 -24.56
CA ASN A 136 2.36 8.79 -24.49
C ASN A 136 3.86 9.05 -24.33
N HIS A 137 4.48 8.33 -23.43
CA HIS A 137 5.91 8.37 -23.16
C HIS A 137 6.48 6.96 -23.21
N ILE A 138 7.64 6.82 -23.84
CA ILE A 138 8.45 5.61 -23.77
C ILE A 138 9.77 6.02 -23.11
N ALA A 139 10.13 5.31 -22.06
CA ALA A 139 11.39 5.54 -21.34
C ALA A 139 12.25 4.29 -21.36
N THR A 140 13.54 4.44 -21.64
CA THR A 140 14.51 3.37 -21.41
C THR A 140 14.80 3.35 -19.90
N VAL A 141 14.54 2.21 -19.28
CA VAL A 141 14.75 2.01 -17.84
C VAL A 141 15.54 0.73 -17.59
N THR A 142 16.27 0.70 -16.48
CA THR A 142 16.84 -0.51 -15.92
C THR A 142 16.11 -0.81 -14.63
N ALA A 143 15.44 -1.96 -14.54
CA ALA A 143 14.67 -2.37 -13.37
C ALA A 143 15.09 -3.75 -12.87
N GLY A 144 14.94 -3.98 -11.55
CA GLY A 144 15.38 -5.19 -10.86
C GLY A 144 14.47 -5.55 -9.68
N PRO A 145 15.03 -6.03 -8.57
CA PRO A 145 14.28 -6.35 -7.35
C PRO A 145 13.48 -5.17 -6.79
N LEU A 146 12.41 -5.46 -6.04
CA LEU A 146 11.60 -4.44 -5.36
C LEU A 146 12.17 -3.99 -4.01
N PHE A 147 13.13 -4.71 -3.47
CA PHE A 147 13.73 -4.41 -2.17
C PHE A 147 15.22 -4.09 -2.32
N ASP A 148 15.63 -3.00 -1.69
CA ASP A 148 17.05 -2.68 -1.55
C ASP A 148 17.75 -3.71 -0.64
N ALA A 149 18.76 -4.37 -1.17
CA ALA A 149 19.46 -5.45 -0.46
C ALA A 149 20.27 -4.94 0.72
N LYS A 150 20.75 -3.69 0.70
CA LYS A 150 21.57 -3.07 1.75
C LYS A 150 20.68 -2.61 2.91
N HIS A 151 19.63 -1.84 2.62
CA HIS A 151 18.77 -1.24 3.64
C HIS A 151 17.67 -2.19 4.10
N LYS A 152 17.38 -3.29 3.35
CA LYS A 152 16.27 -4.22 3.61
C LYS A 152 14.91 -3.53 3.55
N MET A 153 14.78 -2.53 2.71
CA MET A 153 13.59 -1.69 2.56
C MET A 153 13.01 -1.81 1.18
N VAL A 154 11.70 -1.68 1.09
CA VAL A 154 10.99 -1.61 -0.18
C VAL A 154 11.36 -0.33 -0.91
N LEU A 155 11.54 -0.42 -2.23
CA LEU A 155 11.77 0.73 -3.11
C LEU A 155 10.45 1.40 -3.48
N PHE A 156 10.50 2.69 -3.83
CA PHE A 156 9.33 3.34 -4.44
C PHE A 156 8.97 2.70 -5.80
N SER A 157 9.99 2.30 -6.56
CA SER A 157 9.84 1.57 -7.82
C SER A 157 11.12 0.77 -8.07
N PRO A 158 11.05 -0.38 -8.75
CA PRO A 158 12.24 -1.22 -9.00
C PRO A 158 13.24 -0.62 -10.00
N SER A 159 12.97 0.53 -10.58
CA SER A 159 13.86 1.16 -11.56
C SER A 159 15.02 1.93 -10.91
N THR A 160 16.19 1.95 -11.57
CA THR A 160 17.35 2.67 -11.07
C THR A 160 17.10 4.16 -10.84
N GLU A 161 16.23 4.78 -11.65
CA GLU A 161 15.89 6.20 -11.52
C GLU A 161 14.96 6.51 -10.35
N ARG A 162 14.08 5.57 -9.98
CA ARG A 162 13.04 5.74 -8.96
C ARG A 162 13.25 4.85 -7.73
N GLY A 163 14.24 3.99 -7.74
CA GLY A 163 14.58 3.08 -6.65
C GLY A 163 15.55 3.64 -5.62
N ALA A 164 15.95 4.93 -5.73
CA ALA A 164 16.87 5.55 -4.78
C ALA A 164 16.20 5.99 -3.47
N PHE A 165 14.89 5.82 -3.34
CA PHE A 165 14.08 6.23 -2.19
C PHE A 165 12.90 5.27 -1.98
N THR A 166 12.16 5.47 -0.91
CA THR A 166 11.01 4.66 -0.53
C THR A 166 9.77 5.53 -0.28
N ASP A 167 8.62 4.88 -0.18
CA ASP A 167 7.38 5.43 0.33
C ASP A 167 7.11 4.83 1.72
N PRO A 168 6.95 5.63 2.78
CA PRO A 168 6.63 5.11 4.11
C PRO A 168 5.39 4.22 4.15
N SER A 169 4.42 4.46 3.28
CA SER A 169 3.18 3.68 3.19
C SER A 169 3.36 2.31 2.51
N TYR A 170 4.51 2.06 1.87
CA TYR A 170 4.82 0.76 1.26
C TYR A 170 5.42 -0.24 2.24
N HIS A 171 5.85 0.22 3.43
CA HIS A 171 6.42 -0.63 4.46
C HIS A 171 5.33 -1.43 5.17
N LEU A 172 5.41 -2.75 5.11
CA LEU A 172 4.42 -3.70 5.63
C LEU A 172 5.07 -4.73 6.54
N PRO A 173 5.67 -4.31 7.69
CA PRO A 173 6.39 -5.23 8.57
C PRO A 173 5.53 -6.40 9.05
N ALA A 174 4.23 -6.20 9.24
CA ALA A 174 3.28 -7.26 9.57
C ALA A 174 3.28 -8.40 8.55
N PHE A 175 3.34 -8.07 7.26
CA PHE A 175 3.36 -9.04 6.17
C PHE A 175 4.74 -9.69 6.03
N TYR A 176 5.81 -8.92 6.20
CA TYR A 176 7.19 -9.44 6.10
C TYR A 176 7.47 -10.52 7.13
N GLU A 177 6.91 -10.42 8.33
CA GLU A 177 6.95 -11.47 9.35
C GLU A 177 6.27 -12.78 8.88
N LEU A 178 5.19 -12.68 8.14
CA LEU A 178 4.50 -13.83 7.56
C LEU A 178 5.25 -14.40 6.35
N TRP A 179 5.83 -13.53 5.51
CA TRP A 179 6.67 -13.97 4.40
C TRP A 179 7.92 -14.69 4.86
N ALA A 180 8.50 -14.27 6.00
CA ALA A 180 9.62 -14.99 6.62
C ALA A 180 9.27 -16.43 7.02
N ARG A 181 8.00 -16.69 7.36
CA ARG A 181 7.52 -18.00 7.82
C ARG A 181 6.95 -18.84 6.69
N TRP A 182 6.32 -18.22 5.70
CA TRP A 182 5.53 -18.90 4.69
C TRP A 182 6.11 -18.82 3.28
N GLY A 183 7.00 -17.90 3.01
CA GLY A 183 7.66 -17.71 1.73
C GLY A 183 8.83 -18.71 1.52
N PRO A 184 9.61 -18.51 0.46
CA PRO A 184 10.80 -19.31 0.20
C PRO A 184 11.75 -19.29 1.41
N PRO A 185 12.14 -20.47 1.96
CA PRO A 185 12.93 -20.55 3.21
C PRO A 185 14.30 -19.83 3.12
N ALA A 186 14.89 -19.77 1.92
CA ALA A 186 16.18 -19.10 1.70
C ALA A 186 16.13 -17.60 2.02
N ASP A 187 14.94 -16.98 1.94
CA ASP A 187 14.74 -15.54 2.18
C ASP A 187 14.19 -15.23 3.57
N SER A 188 13.93 -16.23 4.43
CA SER A 188 13.34 -16.02 5.75
C SER A 188 14.08 -14.96 6.57
N ASN A 189 15.41 -15.02 6.65
CA ASN A 189 16.23 -14.06 7.39
C ASN A 189 16.16 -12.64 6.78
N PHE A 190 16.02 -12.56 5.47
CA PHE A 190 15.85 -11.26 4.82
C PHE A 190 14.52 -10.61 5.21
N TRP A 191 13.43 -11.35 5.16
CA TRP A 191 12.11 -10.81 5.50
C TRP A 191 12.00 -10.42 6.98
N MET A 192 12.63 -11.19 7.87
CA MET A 192 12.75 -10.79 9.28
C MET A 192 13.51 -9.47 9.45
N ALA A 193 14.63 -9.31 8.71
CA ALA A 193 15.40 -8.08 8.74
C ALA A 193 14.64 -6.91 8.10
N ALA A 194 13.86 -7.14 7.05
CA ALA A 194 13.02 -6.12 6.42
C ALA A 194 11.90 -5.63 7.36
N ALA A 195 11.29 -6.54 8.13
CA ALA A 195 10.32 -6.17 9.16
C ALA A 195 10.97 -5.27 10.23
N ALA A 196 12.14 -5.65 10.73
CA ALA A 196 12.89 -4.85 11.71
C ALA A 196 13.30 -3.48 11.13
N ALA A 197 13.80 -3.45 9.89
CA ALA A 197 14.17 -2.20 9.21
C ALA A 197 12.98 -1.25 9.03
N SER A 198 11.79 -1.77 8.72
CA SER A 198 10.57 -0.97 8.59
C SER A 198 10.11 -0.39 9.92
N ARG A 199 10.17 -1.17 11.01
CA ARG A 199 9.88 -0.68 12.36
C ARG A 199 10.83 0.44 12.79
N ASP A 200 12.13 0.29 12.49
CA ASP A 200 13.13 1.35 12.73
C ASP A 200 12.94 2.57 11.83
N PHE A 201 12.38 2.39 10.66
CA PHE A 201 12.17 3.46 9.68
C PHE A 201 11.00 4.37 10.05
N PHE A 202 9.86 3.84 10.51
CA PHE A 202 8.67 4.63 10.81
C PHE A 202 8.93 5.83 11.73
N PRO A 203 9.59 5.70 12.90
CA PRO A 203 9.86 6.85 13.76
C PRO A 203 10.87 7.85 13.19
N ARG A 204 11.69 7.43 12.20
CA ARG A 204 12.62 8.34 11.50
C ARG A 204 11.92 9.14 10.41
N ALA A 205 10.96 8.53 9.71
CA ALA A 205 10.19 9.18 8.64
C ALA A 205 9.09 10.08 9.19
N ALA A 206 8.47 9.70 10.32
CA ALA A 206 7.41 10.47 10.95
C ALA A 206 7.96 11.67 11.76
N ASN A 207 7.24 12.78 11.71
CA ASN A 207 7.57 13.94 12.55
C ASN A 207 7.40 13.61 14.04
N PRO A 208 8.39 13.90 14.90
CA PRO A 208 8.39 13.49 16.29
C PRO A 208 7.32 14.16 17.16
N VAL A 209 6.70 15.24 16.68
CA VAL A 209 5.66 15.97 17.41
C VAL A 209 4.27 15.59 16.90
N THR A 210 4.06 15.56 15.60
CA THR A 210 2.74 15.34 14.99
C THR A 210 2.45 13.87 14.66
N GLY A 211 3.47 13.02 14.50
CA GLY A 211 3.33 11.67 13.99
C GLY A 211 3.07 11.58 12.48
N LEU A 212 3.06 12.70 11.77
CA LEU A 212 2.81 12.75 10.32
C LEU A 212 4.04 12.25 9.53
N ALA A 213 3.86 11.31 8.62
CA ALA A 213 4.87 10.86 7.67
C ALA A 213 4.69 11.55 6.31
N PRO A 214 5.76 11.70 5.50
CA PRO A 214 5.63 12.21 4.12
C PRO A 214 5.11 11.12 3.17
N ASP A 215 4.73 11.48 1.92
CA ASP A 215 4.51 10.50 0.87
C ASP A 215 5.84 9.79 0.51
N TYR A 216 6.95 10.54 0.37
CA TYR A 216 8.24 9.96 -0.02
C TYR A 216 9.36 10.32 0.95
N ALA A 217 10.21 9.34 1.22
CA ALA A 217 11.39 9.50 2.09
C ALA A 217 12.61 8.74 1.56
N ASN A 218 13.81 9.23 1.88
CA ASN A 218 15.04 8.46 1.77
C ASN A 218 15.03 7.31 2.80
N PHE A 219 15.90 6.32 2.62
CA PHE A 219 16.03 5.19 3.55
C PHE A 219 16.45 5.58 4.97
N ASP A 220 16.96 6.79 5.17
CA ASP A 220 17.26 7.35 6.49
C ASP A 220 16.08 8.06 7.16
N GLY A 221 14.93 8.19 6.45
CA GLY A 221 13.72 8.86 6.93
C GLY A 221 13.61 10.33 6.52
N THR A 222 14.63 10.93 5.90
CA THR A 222 14.56 12.31 5.41
C THR A 222 13.61 12.41 4.20
N VAL A 223 12.89 13.54 4.09
CA VAL A 223 11.90 13.73 3.03
C VAL A 223 12.52 13.78 1.64
N VAL A 224 11.80 13.25 0.65
CA VAL A 224 12.17 13.31 -0.76
C VAL A 224 11.23 14.20 -1.53
N SER A 225 11.80 15.14 -2.30
CA SER A 225 11.07 15.90 -3.32
C SER A 225 11.59 15.53 -4.69
N ASN A 226 10.71 15.36 -5.64
CA ASN A 226 11.08 15.12 -7.03
C ASN A 226 10.27 15.99 -8.00
N ARG A 227 10.69 16.02 -9.28
CA ARG A 227 10.08 16.92 -10.28
C ARG A 227 8.61 16.60 -10.60
N TRP A 228 8.18 15.34 -10.43
CA TRP A 228 6.82 14.90 -10.76
C TRP A 228 5.86 14.97 -9.56
N ASN A 229 6.38 14.97 -8.32
CA ASN A 229 5.57 15.10 -7.11
C ASN A 229 6.24 16.01 -6.07
N LYS A 230 6.17 17.30 -6.29
CA LYS A 230 6.74 18.30 -5.37
C LYS A 230 6.07 18.29 -4.00
N GLY A 231 4.83 17.80 -3.93
CA GLY A 231 4.05 17.69 -2.69
C GLY A 231 4.44 16.49 -1.82
N ALA A 232 5.24 15.56 -2.33
CA ALA A 232 5.60 14.33 -1.63
C ALA A 232 6.33 14.51 -0.28
N VAL A 233 6.85 15.69 -0.01
CA VAL A 233 7.44 16.07 1.27
C VAL A 233 6.41 16.29 2.40
N ASN A 234 5.13 16.29 2.07
CA ASN A 234 4.02 16.54 2.98
C ASN A 234 3.29 15.24 3.30
N PHE A 235 2.51 15.27 4.38
CA PHE A 235 1.51 14.27 4.69
C PHE A 235 0.28 14.48 3.80
N ARG A 236 0.01 13.49 2.93
CA ARG A 236 -1.12 13.50 1.99
C ARG A 236 -1.33 12.08 1.46
N PHE A 237 -2.32 11.84 0.67
CA PHE A 237 -2.68 10.60 -0.06
C PHE A 237 -2.01 9.30 0.39
N ASP A 238 -0.82 8.98 -0.14
CA ASP A 238 -0.10 7.72 0.15
C ASP A 238 0.28 7.64 1.63
N ALA A 239 0.71 8.75 2.23
CA ALA A 239 1.09 8.83 3.63
C ALA A 239 -0.03 8.45 4.61
N PHE A 240 -1.31 8.52 4.20
CA PHE A 240 -2.44 8.09 5.05
C PHE A 240 -2.23 6.65 5.51
N ARG A 241 -1.86 5.74 4.61
CA ARG A 241 -1.72 4.30 4.88
C ARG A 241 -0.63 3.95 5.88
N THR A 242 0.36 4.83 6.06
CA THR A 242 1.52 4.55 6.93
C THR A 242 1.07 4.22 8.36
N ALA A 243 0.09 4.94 8.89
CA ALA A 243 -0.44 4.71 10.23
C ALA A 243 -1.16 3.36 10.37
N GLY A 244 -1.93 2.96 9.37
CA GLY A 244 -2.55 1.64 9.32
C GLY A 244 -1.49 0.52 9.33
N ASN A 245 -0.40 0.69 8.57
CA ASN A 245 0.64 -0.34 8.43
C ASN A 245 1.36 -0.61 9.76
N TRP A 246 1.83 0.41 10.49
CA TRP A 246 2.47 0.18 11.79
C TRP A 246 1.47 -0.30 12.84
N SER A 247 0.21 0.12 12.75
CA SER A 247 -0.80 -0.27 13.73
C SER A 247 -1.24 -1.72 13.56
N VAL A 248 -1.35 -2.21 12.33
CA VAL A 248 -1.55 -3.65 12.05
C VAL A 248 -0.35 -4.46 12.52
N ASP A 249 0.88 -3.96 12.30
CA ASP A 249 2.08 -4.64 12.80
C ASP A 249 2.07 -4.76 14.33
N TRP A 250 1.77 -3.68 15.02
CA TRP A 250 1.60 -3.73 16.48
C TRP A 250 0.52 -4.73 16.90
N SER A 251 -0.63 -4.69 16.28
CA SER A 251 -1.77 -5.55 16.62
C SER A 251 -1.44 -7.04 16.44
N TRP A 252 -0.67 -7.39 15.42
CA TRP A 252 -0.32 -8.78 15.14
C TRP A 252 0.90 -9.28 15.91
N TRP A 253 1.88 -8.42 16.15
CA TRP A 253 3.20 -8.85 16.64
C TRP A 253 3.63 -8.19 17.95
N GLY A 254 3.22 -6.95 18.23
CA GLY A 254 3.56 -6.23 19.45
C GLY A 254 5.06 -6.06 19.66
N LYS A 255 5.85 -5.94 18.59
CA LYS A 255 7.33 -6.01 18.66
C LYS A 255 8.02 -4.68 18.85
N ASP A 256 7.38 -3.56 18.51
CA ASP A 256 7.99 -2.24 18.61
C ASP A 256 7.08 -1.23 19.31
N ILE A 257 7.44 -0.87 20.54
CA ILE A 257 6.67 0.08 21.36
C ILE A 257 6.51 1.46 20.70
N ARG A 258 7.44 1.84 19.79
CA ARG A 258 7.39 3.13 19.10
C ARG A 258 6.18 3.26 18.18
N GLU A 259 5.60 2.16 17.68
CA GLU A 259 4.37 2.16 16.89
C GLU A 259 3.16 2.65 17.69
N ARG A 260 3.13 2.33 18.99
CA ARG A 260 2.13 2.88 19.92
C ARG A 260 2.30 4.38 20.11
N GLU A 261 3.53 4.82 20.33
CA GLU A 261 3.84 6.24 20.50
C GLU A 261 3.50 7.05 19.24
N LEU A 262 3.79 6.50 18.04
CA LEU A 262 3.42 7.13 16.77
C LEU A 262 1.90 7.25 16.63
N SER A 263 1.14 6.21 16.94
CA SER A 263 -0.31 6.22 16.92
C SER A 263 -0.90 7.24 17.92
N ASP A 264 -0.39 7.29 19.14
CA ASP A 264 -0.83 8.27 20.14
C ASP A 264 -0.54 9.73 19.72
N ARG A 265 0.62 9.99 19.08
CA ARG A 265 0.98 11.31 18.54
C ARG A 265 0.09 11.71 17.37
N LEU A 266 -0.11 10.81 16.41
CA LEU A 266 -0.96 11.04 15.24
C LEU A 266 -2.39 11.37 15.66
N GLN A 267 -2.98 10.58 16.54
CA GLN A 267 -4.32 10.82 17.06
C GLN A 267 -4.42 12.10 17.88
N ALA A 268 -3.40 12.43 18.70
CA ALA A 268 -3.35 13.71 19.41
C ALA A 268 -3.34 14.89 18.44
N PHE A 269 -2.59 14.78 17.36
CA PHE A 269 -2.54 15.82 16.32
C PHE A 269 -3.91 16.01 15.67
N PHE A 270 -4.55 14.96 15.16
CA PHE A 270 -5.85 15.08 14.49
C PHE A 270 -6.97 15.49 15.44
N GLU A 271 -6.99 15.02 16.69
CA GLU A 271 -7.93 15.51 17.71
C GLU A 271 -7.79 17.01 17.93
N SER A 272 -6.56 17.55 17.94
CA SER A 272 -6.31 18.99 18.10
C SER A 272 -6.79 19.84 16.91
N LYS A 273 -7.00 19.21 15.73
CA LYS A 273 -7.52 19.88 14.52
C LYS A 273 -9.05 19.86 14.43
N GLY A 274 -9.73 19.13 15.33
CA GLY A 274 -11.19 18.96 15.34
C GLY A 274 -11.63 17.69 14.63
N MET A 275 -12.26 16.78 15.38
CA MET A 275 -12.60 15.42 14.92
C MET A 275 -13.47 15.40 13.65
N ASP A 276 -14.36 16.36 13.50
CA ASP A 276 -15.35 16.40 12.42
C ASP A 276 -14.95 17.31 11.24
N SER A 277 -13.73 17.88 11.27
CA SER A 277 -13.38 18.97 10.34
C SER A 277 -11.92 19.07 9.96
N TYR A 278 -11.03 18.22 10.46
CA TYR A 278 -9.62 18.31 10.05
C TYR A 278 -9.45 18.07 8.55
N GLY A 279 -8.56 18.85 7.94
CA GLY A 279 -8.21 18.69 6.53
C GLY A 279 -7.45 17.42 6.25
N CYS A 280 -7.19 17.13 4.97
CA CYS A 280 -6.53 15.86 4.58
C CYS A 280 -5.08 16.02 4.12
N GLN A 281 -4.54 17.22 4.04
CA GLN A 281 -3.13 17.43 3.70
C GLN A 281 -2.48 18.42 4.67
N PHE A 282 -1.27 18.06 5.10
CA PHE A 282 -0.51 18.87 6.06
C PHE A 282 0.98 18.86 5.71
N THR A 283 1.68 19.95 6.04
CA THR A 283 3.13 19.86 6.21
C THR A 283 3.41 18.95 7.42
N LEU A 284 4.58 18.34 7.49
CA LEU A 284 4.92 17.47 8.62
C LEU A 284 4.88 18.23 9.98
N ASN A 285 5.10 19.55 9.97
CA ASN A 285 4.97 20.39 11.16
C ASN A 285 3.53 20.79 11.49
N GLY A 286 2.54 20.24 10.77
CA GLY A 286 1.11 20.38 11.11
C GLY A 286 0.42 21.64 10.57
N LYS A 287 1.01 22.36 9.57
CA LYS A 287 0.30 23.38 8.81
C LYS A 287 -0.64 22.71 7.83
N GLN A 288 -1.94 23.01 7.89
CA GLN A 288 -2.95 22.49 6.98
C GLN A 288 -2.76 23.07 5.57
N LEU A 289 -2.91 22.20 4.57
CA LEU A 289 -2.73 22.52 3.15
C LEU A 289 -4.00 22.30 2.32
N ASP A 290 -4.98 21.57 2.87
CA ASP A 290 -6.23 21.20 2.23
C ASP A 290 -7.34 21.12 3.28
N ASP A 291 -8.51 21.66 3.02
CA ASP A 291 -9.63 21.75 3.97
C ASP A 291 -10.61 20.58 3.83
N ARG A 292 -10.42 19.67 2.87
CA ARG A 292 -11.30 18.52 2.66
C ARG A 292 -11.17 17.52 3.82
N HIS A 293 -12.28 17.20 4.47
CA HIS A 293 -12.35 16.16 5.48
C HIS A 293 -12.52 14.79 4.80
N ALA A 294 -11.38 14.14 4.49
CA ALA A 294 -11.35 12.92 3.68
C ALA A 294 -11.78 11.69 4.48
N GLN A 295 -12.76 10.96 3.98
CA GLN A 295 -13.28 9.74 4.63
C GLN A 295 -12.20 8.65 4.76
N GLY A 296 -11.31 8.51 3.78
CA GLY A 296 -10.19 7.60 3.85
C GLY A 296 -9.19 7.94 4.95
N LEU A 297 -8.96 9.23 5.21
CA LEU A 297 -8.11 9.65 6.33
C LEU A 297 -8.79 9.41 7.68
N VAL A 298 -10.10 9.65 7.80
CA VAL A 298 -10.87 9.29 9.00
C VAL A 298 -10.72 7.79 9.28
N ALA A 299 -10.81 6.97 8.24
CA ALA A 299 -10.67 5.52 8.33
C ALA A 299 -9.27 5.11 8.84
N VAL A 300 -8.20 5.61 8.26
CA VAL A 300 -6.84 5.22 8.69
C VAL A 300 -6.47 5.80 10.05
N ASN A 301 -7.00 6.96 10.43
CA ASN A 301 -6.85 7.47 11.79
C ASN A 301 -7.54 6.56 12.83
N ALA A 302 -8.61 5.86 12.44
CA ALA A 302 -9.21 4.81 13.28
C ALA A 302 -8.31 3.56 13.35
N ASP A 303 -7.62 3.17 12.26
CA ASP A 303 -6.64 2.06 12.29
C ASP A 303 -5.53 2.32 13.31
N ALA A 304 -5.12 3.57 13.49
CA ALA A 304 -4.13 3.94 14.51
C ALA A 304 -4.56 3.51 15.93
N SER A 305 -5.86 3.29 16.16
CA SER A 305 -6.39 2.80 17.44
C SER A 305 -5.98 1.37 17.77
N LEU A 306 -5.55 0.57 16.78
CA LEU A 306 -5.02 -0.79 17.01
C LEU A 306 -3.72 -0.78 17.83
N ALA A 307 -2.95 0.30 17.73
CA ALA A 307 -1.69 0.46 18.47
C ALA A 307 -1.78 1.50 19.58
N ALA A 308 -2.64 2.52 19.46
CA ALA A 308 -2.75 3.62 20.40
C ALA A 308 -3.08 3.16 21.84
N THR A 309 -2.55 3.89 22.82
CA THR A 309 -2.78 3.61 24.24
C THR A 309 -3.72 4.59 24.90
N ASN A 310 -3.91 5.75 24.31
CA ASN A 310 -4.68 6.83 24.87
C ASN A 310 -6.20 6.59 24.67
N PRO A 311 -7.06 6.85 25.69
CA PRO A 311 -8.52 6.71 25.58
C PRO A 311 -9.17 7.48 24.43
N ARG A 312 -8.50 8.49 23.86
CA ARG A 312 -8.97 9.21 22.66
C ARG A 312 -9.17 8.29 21.45
N SER A 313 -8.46 7.16 21.38
CA SER A 313 -8.56 6.19 20.30
C SER A 313 -10.01 5.75 20.04
N LYS A 314 -10.83 5.66 21.09
CA LYS A 314 -12.25 5.34 20.96
C LYS A 314 -13.00 6.35 20.08
N LYS A 315 -12.70 7.65 20.17
CA LYS A 315 -13.34 8.69 19.35
C LYS A 315 -13.05 8.49 17.85
N PHE A 316 -11.86 8.00 17.50
CA PHE A 316 -11.50 7.74 16.11
C PHE A 316 -12.23 6.52 15.55
N VAL A 317 -12.41 5.47 16.33
CA VAL A 317 -13.24 4.31 15.96
C VAL A 317 -14.71 4.72 15.83
N GLU A 318 -15.22 5.54 16.72
CA GLU A 318 -16.58 6.10 16.64
C GLU A 318 -16.75 6.99 15.40
N ALA A 319 -15.74 7.80 15.05
CA ALA A 319 -15.74 8.61 13.84
C ALA A 319 -15.80 7.73 12.58
N LEU A 320 -14.98 6.67 12.48
CA LEU A 320 -15.07 5.70 11.38
C LEU A 320 -16.48 5.10 11.28
N TRP A 321 -17.05 4.65 12.40
CA TRP A 321 -18.37 4.02 12.41
C TRP A 321 -19.50 4.95 11.96
N ASN A 322 -19.37 6.25 12.25
CA ASN A 322 -20.34 7.27 11.87
C ASN A 322 -20.06 7.90 10.47
N THR A 323 -18.91 7.59 9.86
CA THR A 323 -18.58 8.09 8.54
C THR A 323 -19.43 7.39 7.48
N PRO A 324 -20.12 8.14 6.60
CA PRO A 324 -20.84 7.56 5.49
C PRO A 324 -19.92 6.73 4.58
N THR A 325 -20.46 5.67 3.97
CA THR A 325 -19.71 4.91 2.98
C THR A 325 -19.28 5.83 1.83
N PRO A 326 -17.98 5.90 1.49
CA PRO A 326 -17.50 6.69 0.37
C PRO A 326 -18.16 6.30 -0.95
N ASP A 327 -18.61 7.27 -1.72
CA ASP A 327 -19.28 7.07 -3.00
C ASP A 327 -18.67 7.90 -4.13
N GLY A 328 -19.25 7.84 -5.31
CA GLY A 328 -18.76 8.57 -6.47
C GLY A 328 -17.30 8.30 -6.74
N ILE A 329 -16.50 9.35 -6.87
CA ILE A 329 -15.05 9.24 -7.08
C ILE A 329 -14.33 8.73 -5.84
N GLU A 330 -14.80 9.08 -4.66
CA GLU A 330 -14.16 8.73 -3.39
C GLU A 330 -14.27 7.23 -3.09
N ARG A 331 -15.17 6.50 -3.75
CA ARG A 331 -15.34 5.04 -3.58
C ARG A 331 -14.11 4.22 -3.97
N TYR A 332 -13.18 4.76 -4.79
CA TYR A 332 -11.95 4.05 -5.12
C TYR A 332 -10.98 4.08 -3.92
N TYR A 333 -10.21 5.13 -3.76
CA TYR A 333 -9.14 5.16 -2.75
C TYR A 333 -9.71 5.23 -1.33
N GLU A 334 -10.56 6.20 -1.06
CA GLU A 334 -11.14 6.36 0.28
C GLU A 334 -12.07 5.20 0.64
N GLY A 335 -12.84 4.67 -0.32
CA GLY A 335 -13.68 3.50 -0.10
C GLY A 335 -12.91 2.23 0.20
N LEU A 336 -11.72 2.06 -0.40
CA LEU A 336 -10.83 0.94 -0.08
C LEU A 336 -10.25 1.07 1.33
N LEU A 337 -9.74 2.25 1.69
CA LEU A 337 -9.22 2.51 3.04
C LEU A 337 -10.32 2.36 4.09
N TYR A 338 -11.51 2.88 3.81
CA TYR A 338 -12.68 2.75 4.68
C TYR A 338 -13.03 1.27 4.96
N MET A 339 -13.13 0.44 3.90
CA MET A 339 -13.45 -0.97 4.06
C MET A 339 -12.34 -1.75 4.77
N MET A 340 -11.09 -1.43 4.49
CA MET A 340 -9.94 -2.03 5.19
C MET A 340 -9.98 -1.66 6.69
N ALA A 341 -10.23 -0.40 7.02
CA ALA A 341 -10.31 0.05 8.40
C ALA A 341 -11.50 -0.58 9.17
N LEU A 342 -12.65 -0.78 8.52
CA LEU A 342 -13.74 -1.53 9.12
C LEU A 342 -13.32 -2.96 9.47
N LEU A 343 -12.58 -3.65 8.59
CA LEU A 343 -12.05 -4.99 8.86
C LEU A 343 -11.02 -4.97 9.98
N HIS A 344 -10.12 -3.98 9.99
CA HIS A 344 -9.10 -3.82 11.03
C HIS A 344 -9.75 -3.57 12.40
N CYS A 345 -10.58 -2.56 12.52
CA CYS A 345 -11.19 -2.15 13.79
C CYS A 345 -12.24 -3.13 14.33
N SER A 346 -12.87 -3.94 13.47
CA SER A 346 -13.81 -4.99 13.89
C SER A 346 -13.12 -6.28 14.34
N GLY A 347 -11.80 -6.43 14.10
CA GLY A 347 -11.06 -7.68 14.36
C GLY A 347 -11.29 -8.76 13.28
N GLU A 348 -11.92 -8.41 12.15
CA GLU A 348 -12.12 -9.33 11.03
C GLU A 348 -10.94 -9.36 10.04
N PHE A 349 -9.95 -8.48 10.20
CA PHE A 349 -8.68 -8.56 9.47
C PHE A 349 -7.75 -9.55 10.14
N ARG A 350 -7.83 -10.81 9.72
CA ARG A 350 -7.22 -11.96 10.40
C ARG A 350 -6.00 -12.51 9.65
N ILE A 351 -5.09 -13.10 10.40
CA ILE A 351 -4.05 -13.96 9.87
C ILE A 351 -4.66 -15.33 9.54
N TRP A 352 -4.71 -15.67 8.26
CA TRP A 352 -5.08 -17.00 7.81
C TRP A 352 -3.82 -17.86 7.73
N ALA A 353 -3.52 -18.58 8.81
CA ALA A 353 -2.35 -19.45 8.91
C ALA A 353 -2.53 -20.74 8.10
N PRO A 354 -1.43 -21.39 7.65
CA PRO A 354 -1.50 -22.74 7.07
C PRO A 354 -2.18 -23.71 8.04
N GLN A 355 -3.04 -24.59 7.48
CA GLN A 355 -3.73 -25.63 8.24
C GLN A 355 -2.83 -26.86 8.44
#